data_b6b3ad3cd66141d9128c3f2bdcbc9312
#
_entry.id   b6b3ad3cd66141d9128c3f2bdcbc9312
#
_cell.length_a   1.000
_cell.length_b   1.000
_cell.length_c   1.000
_cell.angle_alpha   90.00
_cell.angle_beta   90.00
_cell.angle_gamma   90.00
#
_symmetry.space_group_name_H-M   'P 1'
#
loop_
_entity.id
_entity.type
_entity.pdbx_description
1 polymer ?
#
loop_
_entity_poly.entity_id
_entity_poly.type
_entity_poly.pdbx_seq_one_letter_code
_entity_poly.pdbx_strand_id
1 'polypeptide(L)' 'MPCINLKGEMAKNGITIEAIAKLLGIHRNSAANKINGDSSFTIDEAITIQRSFFPKLTLRYLFEKDQ' A
#
# COMPACT_ATOMS: atom_id res chain seq x y z
N MET A 1 -12.71 3.01 0.71
CA MET A 1 -12.30 3.22 -0.69
C MET A 1 -10.96 2.56 -0.93
N PRO A 2 -10.79 1.76 -1.96
CA PRO A 2 -9.51 1.10 -2.22
C PRO A 2 -8.45 2.08 -2.70
N CYS A 3 -7.19 1.75 -2.43
CA CYS A 3 -6.06 2.49 -2.93
C CYS A 3 -5.75 2.01 -4.35
N ILE A 4 -6.49 2.51 -5.32
CA ILE A 4 -6.42 2.00 -6.70
C ILE A 4 -5.04 2.16 -7.30
N ASN A 5 -4.40 3.31 -7.08
CA ASN A 5 -3.06 3.55 -7.62
C ASN A 5 -2.03 2.61 -6.99
N LEU A 6 -2.12 2.40 -5.67
CA LEU A 6 -1.23 1.47 -4.99
C LEU A 6 -1.41 0.06 -5.54
N LYS A 7 -2.66 -0.40 -5.69
CA LYS A 7 -2.93 -1.74 -6.24
C LYS A 7 -2.36 -1.89 -7.64
N GLY A 8 -2.54 -0.87 -8.48
CA GLY A 8 -2.02 -0.88 -9.85
C GLY A 8 -0.50 -0.95 -9.89
N GLU A 9 0.17 -0.18 -9.05
CA GLU A 9 1.64 -0.19 -9.00
C GLU A 9 2.17 -1.50 -8.43
N MET A 10 1.48 -2.07 -7.45
CA MET A 10 1.83 -3.39 -6.93
C MET A 10 1.78 -4.45 -8.04
N ALA A 11 0.70 -4.46 -8.80
CA ALA A 11 0.53 -5.41 -9.90
C ALA A 11 1.62 -5.22 -10.96
N LYS A 12 1.90 -3.99 -11.31
CA LYS A 12 2.91 -3.64 -12.31
C LYS A 12 4.30 -4.12 -11.92
N ASN A 13 4.61 -4.08 -10.63
CA ASN A 13 5.94 -4.38 -10.10
C ASN A 13 6.04 -5.75 -9.42
N GLY A 14 4.98 -6.55 -9.47
CA GLY A 14 4.99 -7.88 -8.89
C GLY A 14 5.05 -7.90 -7.37
N ILE A 15 4.56 -6.85 -6.72
CA ILE A 15 4.56 -6.75 -5.27
C ILE A 15 3.26 -7.33 -4.73
N THR A 16 3.38 -8.31 -3.83
CA THR A 16 2.23 -9.03 -3.28
C THR A 16 1.76 -8.42 -1.97
N ILE A 17 0.54 -8.80 -1.56
CA ILE A 17 0.01 -8.44 -0.24
C ILE A 17 0.92 -8.95 0.86
N GLU A 18 1.45 -10.16 0.70
CA GLU A 18 2.39 -10.74 1.66
C GLU A 18 3.64 -9.89 1.81
N ALA A 19 4.15 -9.34 0.71
CA ALA A 19 5.31 -8.46 0.75
C ALA A 19 5.04 -7.20 1.56
N ILE A 20 3.86 -6.60 1.38
CA ILE A 20 3.45 -5.43 2.14
C ILE A 20 3.31 -5.79 3.63
N ALA A 21 2.65 -6.91 3.93
CA ALA A 21 2.46 -7.35 5.30
C ALA A 21 3.80 -7.57 6.00
N LYS A 22 4.74 -8.22 5.32
CA LYS A 22 6.06 -8.49 5.88
C LYS A 22 6.83 -7.20 6.13
N LEU A 23 6.76 -6.27 5.18
CA LEU A 23 7.41 -4.97 5.31
C LEU A 23 6.91 -4.21 6.53
N LEU A 24 5.60 -4.21 6.74
CA LEU A 24 4.99 -3.45 7.83
C LEU A 24 4.95 -4.22 9.16
N GLY A 25 5.29 -5.49 9.16
CA GLY A 25 5.23 -6.31 10.36
C GLY A 25 3.81 -6.57 10.85
N ILE A 26 2.85 -6.68 9.92
CA ILE A 26 1.44 -6.91 10.25
C ILE A 26 0.96 -8.20 9.58
N HIS A 27 -0.20 -8.68 10.03
CA HIS A 27 -0.80 -9.87 9.46
C HIS A 27 -1.25 -9.61 8.02
N ARG A 28 -1.20 -10.66 7.18
CA ARG A 28 -1.63 -10.59 5.79
C ARG A 28 -3.04 -10.01 5.64
N ASN A 29 -3.97 -10.47 6.49
CA ASN A 29 -5.35 -9.98 6.43
C ASN A 29 -5.46 -8.49 6.74
N SER A 30 -4.65 -8.01 7.67
CA SER A 30 -4.61 -6.58 7.99
C SER A 30 -4.09 -5.77 6.81
N ALA A 31 -3.06 -6.27 6.14
CA ALA A 31 -2.52 -5.62 4.95
C ALA A 31 -3.56 -5.58 3.82
N ALA A 32 -4.25 -6.70 3.59
CA ALA A 32 -5.29 -6.78 2.57
C ALA A 32 -6.42 -5.79 2.86
N ASN A 33 -6.86 -5.69 4.11
CA ASN A 33 -7.91 -4.76 4.49
C ASN A 33 -7.50 -3.31 4.23
N LYS A 34 -6.27 -2.96 4.52
CA LYS A 34 -5.77 -1.61 4.26
C LYS A 34 -5.68 -1.30 2.77
N ILE A 35 -5.21 -2.25 1.98
CA ILE A 35 -5.09 -2.08 0.52
C ILE A 35 -6.48 -1.97 -0.10
N ASN A 36 -7.45 -2.74 0.37
CA ASN A 36 -8.80 -2.73 -0.17
C ASN A 36 -9.67 -1.58 0.35
N GLY A 37 -9.16 -0.80 1.30
CA GLY A 37 -9.89 0.35 1.81
C GLY A 37 -10.80 0.09 2.99
N ASP A 38 -10.79 -1.14 3.53
CA ASP A 38 -11.58 -1.47 4.73
C ASP A 38 -10.98 -0.89 6.00
N SER A 39 -9.67 -0.67 5.98
CA SER A 39 -8.93 0.01 7.02
C SER A 39 -8.01 1.03 6.37
N SER A 40 -7.56 2.02 7.13
CA SER A 40 -6.66 3.05 6.62
C SER A 40 -5.21 2.71 6.94
N PHE A 41 -4.30 3.09 6.04
CA PHE A 41 -2.87 3.08 6.36
C PHE A 41 -2.57 4.24 7.30
N THR A 42 -1.65 4.02 8.23
CA THR A 42 -1.08 5.14 8.98
C THR A 42 -0.07 5.87 8.10
N ILE A 43 0.26 7.10 8.50
CA ILE A 43 1.27 7.88 7.79
C ILE A 43 2.60 7.15 7.76
N ASP A 44 3.01 6.57 8.88
CA ASP A 44 4.27 5.83 8.95
C ASP A 44 4.27 4.62 8.02
N GLU A 45 3.16 3.89 7.96
CA GLU A 45 3.03 2.75 7.04
C GLU A 45 3.13 3.20 5.60
N ALA A 46 2.44 4.29 5.25
CA ALA A 46 2.46 4.82 3.90
C ALA A 46 3.86 5.25 3.48
N ILE A 47 4.58 5.95 4.36
CA ILE A 47 5.95 6.37 4.09
C ILE A 47 6.86 5.17 3.91
N THR A 48 6.71 4.15 4.74
CA THR A 48 7.53 2.94 4.67
C THR A 48 7.33 2.23 3.33
N ILE A 49 6.09 2.09 2.89
CA ILE A 49 5.78 1.46 1.60
C ILE A 49 6.39 2.26 0.45
N GLN A 50 6.19 3.57 0.47
CA GLN A 50 6.69 4.44 -0.60
C GLN A 50 8.21 4.38 -0.69
N ARG A 51 8.91 4.47 0.43
CA ARG A 51 10.38 4.45 0.43
C ARG A 51 10.94 3.09 0.05
N SER A 52 10.28 2.02 0.45
CA SER A 52 10.80 0.68 0.24
C SER A 52 10.53 0.15 -1.16
N PHE A 53 9.35 0.39 -1.70
CA PHE A 53 8.93 -0.19 -2.98
C PHE A 53 8.78 0.80 -4.11
N PHE A 54 8.45 2.05 -3.80
CA PHE A 54 8.11 3.04 -4.83
C PHE A 54 8.80 4.38 -4.56
N PRO A 55 10.14 4.40 -4.45
CA PRO A 55 10.84 5.63 -4.06
C PRO A 55 10.71 6.77 -5.07
N LYS A 56 10.36 6.45 -6.31
CA LYS A 56 10.18 7.46 -7.37
C LYS A 56 8.77 8.00 -7.47
N LEU A 57 7.82 7.40 -6.73
CA LEU A 57 6.42 7.82 -6.74
C LEU A 57 6.12 8.62 -5.48
N THR A 58 5.09 9.47 -5.56
CA THR A 58 4.74 10.30 -4.41
C THR A 58 3.75 9.57 -3.51
N LEU A 59 3.74 9.94 -2.23
CA LEU A 59 2.74 9.44 -1.30
C LEU A 59 1.34 9.81 -1.76
N ARG A 60 1.17 11.03 -2.24
CA ARG A 60 -0.12 11.52 -2.69
C ARG A 60 -0.68 10.62 -3.81
N TYR A 61 0.14 10.30 -4.80
CA TYR A 61 -0.28 9.44 -5.90
C TYR A 61 -0.65 8.04 -5.40
N LEU A 62 0.25 7.42 -4.61
CA LEU A 62 0.07 6.03 -4.18
C LEU A 62 -1.16 5.85 -3.30
N PHE A 63 -1.41 6.78 -2.40
CA PHE A 63 -2.45 6.63 -1.40
C PHE A 63 -3.67 7.51 -1.66
N GLU A 64 -3.76 8.07 -2.86
CA GLU A 64 -4.97 8.76 -3.30
C GLU A 64 -6.10 7.75 -3.42
N LYS A 65 -7.21 8.06 -2.80
CA LYS A 65 -8.37 7.17 -2.83
C LYS A 65 -9.33 7.60 -3.92
N ASP A 66 -9.93 6.61 -4.57
CA ASP A 66 -10.99 6.85 -5.53
C ASP A 66 -12.23 7.38 -4.79
N GLN A 67 -12.87 8.36 -5.36
CA GLN A 67 -14.05 8.96 -4.75
C GLN A 67 -15.30 8.63 -5.52
#